data_d2bc1a1f9de2084cd8c8685bd7422f1e
#
_entry.id   d2bc1a1f9de2084cd8c8685bd7422f1e
#
_cell.length_a   1.000
_cell.length_b   1.000
_cell.length_c   1.000
_cell.angle_alpha   90.00
_cell.angle_beta   90.00
_cell.angle_gamma   90.00
#
_symmetry.space_group_name_H-M   'P 1'
#
loop_
_entity.id
_entity.type
_entity.pdbx_description
1 polymer ?
#
loop_
_entity_poly.entity_id
_entity_poly.type
_entity_poly.pdbx_seq_one_letter_code
_entity_poly.pdbx_strand_id
1 'polypeptide(L)'
;MNNRGEFMLKRNILFSPPDISELEIKEVADALRSGWITTGPRTKELERKIAKFCEVDRAVCLNSQTACAEMALRILGIGEGDEVIVPSYTYTASASVVYHVGAKIVFVDVQKNSLEMDYEKMAEAITEKTKAIIPVDLAGIPCDYDKIFAIVESKKHLFKPNNEIQKAIGRIAICADAAHAFGASWKGRKVGSVADFTSFSFHAVKNLTTAEGGALTWRNIEGIDNEDIYHQLQLFSLHGQSKDALAKTQLGAWEYDIKGPWYKCNMTDILAGVGLAQLSRYEGMLARRKEIIEKYDNAFKALGVKTLNHYTDEYQSSGHLYLTRILNISLEQRQEIIVKMAEAGIACNVHYKPLPMMTAYINLGFDIKDYPNSYEQFVNEITLPLHTCLTDEDVDYIIENYTRIVKEYV
;
A
#
# COMPACT_ATOMS: atom_id res chain seq x y z
N MET A 1 -33.24 37.68 -30.11
CA MET A 1 -32.44 36.49 -30.43
C MET A 1 -31.21 36.52 -29.52
N ASN A 2 -31.30 35.90 -28.35
CA ASN A 2 -30.21 35.86 -27.37
C ASN A 2 -29.59 34.47 -27.40
N ASN A 3 -28.47 34.32 -28.10
CA ASN A 3 -27.57 33.18 -27.97
C ASN A 3 -26.49 33.58 -26.96
N ARG A 4 -26.74 33.43 -25.69
CA ARG A 4 -25.71 33.31 -24.69
C ARG A 4 -25.43 31.81 -24.52
N GLY A 5 -24.45 31.30 -25.25
CA GLY A 5 -23.83 30.05 -24.89
C GLY A 5 -23.25 30.19 -23.48
N GLU A 6 -23.89 29.65 -22.50
CA GLU A 6 -23.27 29.42 -21.20
C GLU A 6 -22.10 28.49 -21.43
N PHE A 7 -20.89 29.04 -21.41
CA PHE A 7 -19.68 28.25 -21.11
C PHE A 7 -19.87 27.70 -19.69
N MET A 8 -20.48 26.52 -19.56
CA MET A 8 -20.35 25.77 -18.31
C MET A 8 -18.85 25.66 -18.05
N LEU A 9 -18.37 26.29 -16.98
CA LEU A 9 -17.01 26.11 -16.51
C LEU A 9 -16.81 24.62 -16.33
N LYS A 10 -15.95 24.01 -17.14
CA LYS A 10 -15.59 22.60 -17.02
C LYS A 10 -15.11 22.39 -15.58
N ARG A 11 -15.70 21.45 -14.86
CA ARG A 11 -15.19 21.03 -13.55
C ARG A 11 -13.76 20.52 -13.74
N ASN A 12 -12.90 20.70 -12.76
CA ASN A 12 -11.55 20.17 -12.73
C ASN A 12 -11.43 19.22 -11.55
N ILE A 13 -11.79 17.96 -11.77
CA ILE A 13 -11.77 16.92 -10.75
C ILE A 13 -10.44 16.19 -10.83
N LEU A 14 -9.60 16.43 -9.82
CA LEU A 14 -8.30 15.79 -9.69
C LEU A 14 -8.46 14.31 -9.32
N PHE A 15 -7.46 13.49 -9.65
CA PHE A 15 -7.53 12.05 -9.40
C PHE A 15 -7.45 11.70 -7.91
N SER A 16 -6.44 12.21 -7.20
CA SER A 16 -6.21 11.90 -5.78
C SER A 16 -5.38 13.00 -5.11
N PRO A 17 -5.91 14.22 -4.93
CA PRO A 17 -5.22 15.27 -4.20
C PRO A 17 -5.14 14.91 -2.71
N PRO A 18 -4.09 15.34 -1.99
CA PRO A 18 -4.03 15.20 -0.54
C PRO A 18 -5.10 16.08 0.12
N ASP A 19 -5.76 15.55 1.14
CA ASP A 19 -6.72 16.27 1.97
C ASP A 19 -5.99 16.88 3.17
N ILE A 20 -5.66 18.16 3.07
CA ILE A 20 -4.90 18.93 4.09
C ILE A 20 -5.82 19.97 4.72
N SER A 21 -5.83 20.02 6.04
CA SER A 21 -6.56 20.99 6.86
C SER A 21 -5.62 21.89 7.67
N GLU A 22 -6.19 22.82 8.42
CA GLU A 22 -5.43 23.66 9.35
C GLU A 22 -4.75 22.86 10.48
N LEU A 23 -5.19 21.62 10.75
CA LEU A 23 -4.57 20.74 11.75
C LEU A 23 -3.16 20.33 11.33
N GLU A 24 -3.00 19.89 10.07
CA GLU A 24 -1.70 19.51 9.51
C GLU A 24 -0.75 20.72 9.46
N ILE A 25 -1.25 21.88 9.02
CA ILE A 25 -0.47 23.13 8.96
C ILE A 25 0.02 23.50 10.35
N LYS A 26 -0.85 23.44 11.36
CA LYS A 26 -0.52 23.73 12.76
C LYS A 26 0.55 22.78 13.31
N GLU A 27 0.38 21.46 13.11
CA GLU A 27 1.34 20.47 13.62
C GLU A 27 2.73 20.63 13.00
N VAL A 28 2.82 20.93 11.70
CA VAL A 28 4.09 21.23 11.02
C VAL A 28 4.72 22.51 11.58
N ALA A 29 3.94 23.58 11.74
CA ALA A 29 4.41 24.83 12.32
C ALA A 29 4.93 24.63 13.75
N ASP A 30 4.23 23.83 14.56
CA ASP A 30 4.62 23.54 15.94
C ASP A 30 5.88 22.63 15.99
N ALA A 31 6.04 21.70 15.04
CA ALA A 31 7.28 20.93 14.88
C ALA A 31 8.48 21.86 14.62
N LEU A 32 8.34 22.78 13.65
CA LEU A 32 9.38 23.75 13.32
C LEU A 32 9.73 24.65 14.50
N ARG A 33 8.72 25.19 15.21
CA ARG A 33 8.92 26.05 16.39
C ARG A 33 9.59 25.32 17.55
N SER A 34 9.35 24.02 17.69
CA SER A 34 9.96 23.21 18.75
C SER A 34 11.47 23.00 18.57
N GLY A 35 12.00 23.21 17.35
CA GLY A 35 13.37 22.90 16.99
C GLY A 35 13.62 21.40 16.71
N TRP A 36 12.67 20.51 16.99
CA TRP A 36 12.74 19.10 16.61
C TRP A 36 12.20 18.91 15.21
N ILE A 37 13.10 18.79 14.23
CA ILE A 37 12.76 18.65 12.81
C ILE A 37 13.20 17.31 12.20
N THR A 38 14.06 16.55 12.88
CA THR A 38 14.44 15.16 12.55
C THR A 38 13.61 14.19 13.38
N THR A 39 13.95 12.88 13.40
CA THR A 39 13.28 11.89 14.25
C THR A 39 13.31 12.30 15.72
N GLY A 40 12.15 12.40 16.34
CA GLY A 40 12.02 12.88 17.70
C GLY A 40 10.67 12.51 18.34
N PRO A 41 10.13 13.36 19.24
CA PRO A 41 8.92 13.05 20.00
C PRO A 41 7.68 12.78 19.14
N ARG A 42 7.50 13.53 18.02
CA ARG A 42 6.34 13.34 17.13
C ARG A 42 6.38 12.01 16.38
N THR A 43 7.55 11.61 15.90
CA THR A 43 7.72 10.30 15.26
C THR A 43 7.40 9.18 16.25
N LYS A 44 7.91 9.26 17.48
CA LYS A 44 7.62 8.26 18.53
C LYS A 44 6.13 8.22 18.92
N GLU A 45 5.47 9.37 18.93
CA GLU A 45 4.03 9.44 19.18
C GLU A 45 3.22 8.84 18.03
N LEU A 46 3.59 9.13 16.79
CA LEU A 46 2.94 8.54 15.61
C LEU A 46 3.09 7.03 15.60
N GLU A 47 4.30 6.49 15.86
CA GLU A 47 4.55 5.04 15.99
C GLU A 47 3.62 4.39 17.02
N ARG A 48 3.48 4.98 18.22
CA ARG A 48 2.58 4.47 19.27
C ARG A 48 1.11 4.50 18.84
N LYS A 49 0.67 5.57 18.17
CA LYS A 49 -0.72 5.70 17.70
C LYS A 49 -1.02 4.75 16.55
N ILE A 50 -0.07 4.53 15.63
CA ILE A 50 -0.21 3.53 14.56
C ILE A 50 -0.27 2.12 15.16
N ALA A 51 0.61 1.79 16.10
CA ALA A 51 0.58 0.50 16.78
C ALA A 51 -0.78 0.24 17.45
N LYS A 52 -1.30 1.24 18.17
CA LYS A 52 -2.64 1.17 18.79
C LYS A 52 -3.75 1.02 17.73
N PHE A 53 -3.70 1.78 16.64
CA PHE A 53 -4.70 1.74 15.57
C PHE A 53 -4.71 0.40 14.84
N CYS A 54 -3.53 -0.20 14.66
CA CYS A 54 -3.36 -1.51 14.03
C CYS A 54 -3.50 -2.70 15.00
N GLU A 55 -3.72 -2.45 16.31
CA GLU A 55 -3.86 -3.49 17.35
C GLU A 55 -2.60 -4.39 17.45
N VAL A 56 -1.43 -3.76 17.40
CA VAL A 56 -0.12 -4.41 17.57
C VAL A 56 0.70 -3.74 18.68
N ASP A 57 1.73 -4.42 19.19
CA ASP A 57 2.54 -3.89 20.27
C ASP A 57 3.47 -2.75 19.82
N ARG A 58 4.00 -2.85 18.60
CA ARG A 58 4.97 -1.90 18.05
C ARG A 58 4.72 -1.58 16.58
N ALA A 59 5.13 -0.38 16.20
CA ALA A 59 5.27 0.06 14.82
C ALA A 59 6.54 0.90 14.70
N VAL A 60 7.16 0.93 13.52
CA VAL A 60 8.25 1.85 13.18
C VAL A 60 7.85 2.68 11.97
N CYS A 61 8.10 3.99 12.03
CA CYS A 61 7.85 4.92 10.93
C CYS A 61 9.14 5.21 10.17
N LEU A 62 9.09 5.01 8.85
CA LEU A 62 10.20 5.25 7.92
C LEU A 62 9.80 6.27 6.85
N ASN A 63 10.75 6.63 5.99
CA ASN A 63 10.54 7.64 4.95
C ASN A 63 9.67 7.17 3.76
N SER A 64 9.34 5.89 3.68
CA SER A 64 8.47 5.33 2.63
C SER A 64 8.00 3.91 2.98
N GLN A 65 6.92 3.44 2.34
CA GLN A 65 6.52 2.03 2.39
C GLN A 65 7.59 1.13 1.79
N THR A 66 8.25 1.55 0.72
CA THR A 66 9.35 0.80 0.10
C THR A 66 10.46 0.51 1.11
N ALA A 67 10.87 1.51 1.89
CA ALA A 67 11.84 1.29 2.97
C ALA A 67 11.30 0.32 4.03
N CYS A 68 10.02 0.43 4.41
CA CYS A 68 9.39 -0.48 5.36
C CYS A 68 9.41 -1.94 4.87
N ALA A 69 9.01 -2.18 3.62
CA ALA A 69 9.01 -3.52 3.02
C ALA A 69 10.44 -4.07 2.88
N GLU A 70 11.40 -3.25 2.45
CA GLU A 70 12.81 -3.66 2.39
C GLU A 70 13.37 -4.03 3.76
N MET A 71 13.09 -3.22 4.80
CA MET A 71 13.55 -3.50 6.16
C MET A 71 12.91 -4.77 6.73
N ALA A 72 11.66 -5.10 6.37
CA ALA A 72 11.04 -6.38 6.73
C ALA A 72 11.78 -7.57 6.13
N LEU A 73 12.18 -7.50 4.85
CA LEU A 73 12.97 -8.57 4.23
C LEU A 73 14.37 -8.67 4.86
N ARG A 74 15.00 -7.54 5.19
CA ARG A 74 16.34 -7.51 5.80
C ARG A 74 16.36 -8.05 7.23
N ILE A 75 15.37 -7.73 8.05
CA ILE A 75 15.31 -8.26 9.42
C ILE A 75 15.04 -9.77 9.42
N LEU A 76 14.36 -10.28 8.39
CA LEU A 76 14.20 -11.70 8.13
C LEU A 76 15.49 -12.37 7.60
N GLY A 77 16.55 -11.61 7.28
CA GLY A 77 17.79 -12.14 6.73
C GLY A 77 17.67 -12.68 5.30
N ILE A 78 16.72 -12.15 4.54
CA ILE A 78 16.49 -12.54 3.14
C ILE A 78 17.52 -11.84 2.24
N GLY A 79 18.15 -12.59 1.34
CA GLY A 79 19.22 -12.11 0.48
C GLY A 79 19.53 -13.01 -0.71
N GLU A 80 20.80 -12.98 -1.14
CA GLU A 80 21.28 -13.75 -2.28
C GLU A 80 21.03 -15.27 -2.09
N GLY A 81 20.49 -15.89 -3.13
CA GLY A 81 20.12 -17.32 -3.12
C GLY A 81 18.69 -17.61 -2.65
N ASP A 82 18.03 -16.64 -2.02
CA ASP A 82 16.63 -16.75 -1.59
C ASP A 82 15.66 -16.34 -2.70
N GLU A 83 14.41 -16.79 -2.58
CA GLU A 83 13.30 -16.44 -3.47
C GLU A 83 12.19 -15.77 -2.66
N VAL A 84 11.56 -14.75 -3.26
CA VAL A 84 10.38 -14.08 -2.71
C VAL A 84 9.28 -14.05 -3.76
N ILE A 85 8.09 -14.53 -3.41
CA ILE A 85 6.93 -14.58 -4.29
C ILE A 85 6.17 -13.26 -4.21
N VAL A 86 5.84 -12.68 -5.39
CA VAL A 86 5.18 -11.37 -5.55
C VAL A 86 4.14 -11.48 -6.65
N PRO A 87 2.94 -10.83 -6.56
CA PRO A 87 2.02 -10.78 -7.69
C PRO A 87 2.61 -9.98 -8.85
N SER A 88 2.34 -10.41 -10.09
CA SER A 88 2.75 -9.69 -11.30
C SER A 88 1.97 -8.40 -11.56
N TYR A 89 0.79 -8.27 -10.94
CA TYR A 89 -0.10 -7.10 -11.02
C TYR A 89 -0.02 -6.28 -9.73
N THR A 90 0.97 -5.42 -9.66
CA THR A 90 1.22 -4.55 -8.51
C THR A 90 2.08 -3.35 -8.93
N TYR A 91 2.31 -2.42 -7.97
CA TYR A 91 3.31 -1.37 -8.13
C TYR A 91 4.72 -1.92 -7.91
N THR A 92 5.70 -1.28 -8.54
CA THR A 92 7.11 -1.74 -8.53
C THR A 92 7.69 -1.92 -7.12
N ALA A 93 7.24 -1.17 -6.12
CA ALA A 93 7.78 -1.25 -4.75
C ALA A 93 7.73 -2.67 -4.18
N SER A 94 6.63 -3.43 -4.42
CA SER A 94 6.49 -4.80 -3.93
C SER A 94 7.59 -5.75 -4.46
N ALA A 95 8.06 -5.53 -5.70
CA ALA A 95 9.06 -6.38 -6.34
C ALA A 95 10.48 -5.81 -6.25
N SER A 96 10.64 -4.49 -6.31
CA SER A 96 11.97 -3.86 -6.27
C SER A 96 12.70 -4.10 -4.95
N VAL A 97 11.97 -4.18 -3.82
CA VAL A 97 12.57 -4.49 -2.51
C VAL A 97 13.20 -5.88 -2.48
N VAL A 98 12.64 -6.84 -3.23
CA VAL A 98 13.25 -8.18 -3.39
C VAL A 98 14.57 -8.09 -4.12
N TYR A 99 14.61 -7.31 -5.20
CA TYR A 99 15.84 -7.04 -5.95
C TYR A 99 16.90 -6.31 -5.09
N HIS A 100 16.47 -5.32 -4.28
CA HIS A 100 17.36 -4.54 -3.43
C HIS A 100 18.06 -5.39 -2.36
N VAL A 101 17.40 -6.42 -1.83
CA VAL A 101 18.02 -7.34 -0.85
C VAL A 101 18.88 -8.42 -1.52
N GLY A 102 18.91 -8.49 -2.86
CA GLY A 102 19.65 -9.49 -3.63
C GLY A 102 18.93 -10.83 -3.80
N ALA A 103 17.67 -10.93 -3.38
CA ALA A 103 16.87 -12.13 -3.56
C ALA A 103 16.25 -12.18 -4.98
N LYS A 104 15.84 -13.37 -5.40
CA LYS A 104 15.19 -13.60 -6.67
C LYS A 104 13.69 -13.30 -6.58
N ILE A 105 13.19 -12.44 -7.48
CA ILE A 105 11.77 -12.22 -7.65
C ILE A 105 11.14 -13.45 -8.32
N VAL A 106 10.04 -13.96 -7.74
CA VAL A 106 9.20 -15.00 -8.34
C VAL A 106 7.81 -14.41 -8.54
N PHE A 107 7.49 -13.98 -9.77
CA PHE A 107 6.16 -13.48 -10.06
C PHE A 107 5.14 -14.60 -10.18
N VAL A 108 3.96 -14.33 -9.63
CA VAL A 108 2.77 -15.16 -9.77
C VAL A 108 1.66 -14.30 -10.38
N ASP A 109 0.91 -14.88 -11.32
CA ASP A 109 -0.24 -14.20 -11.93
C ASP A 109 -1.35 -13.95 -10.90
N VAL A 110 -2.30 -13.07 -11.21
CA VAL A 110 -3.50 -12.88 -10.40
C VAL A 110 -4.58 -13.90 -10.76
N GLN A 111 -5.56 -14.08 -9.88
CA GLN A 111 -6.73 -14.88 -10.14
C GLN A 111 -7.55 -14.27 -11.29
N LYS A 112 -8.26 -15.10 -12.01
CA LYS A 112 -9.17 -14.63 -13.06
C LYS A 112 -10.27 -13.74 -12.46
N ASN A 113 -10.39 -12.52 -12.98
CA ASN A 113 -11.33 -11.49 -12.52
C ASN A 113 -11.12 -11.02 -11.05
N SER A 114 -9.91 -11.14 -10.52
CA SER A 114 -9.53 -10.63 -9.21
C SER A 114 -8.19 -9.88 -9.30
N LEU A 115 -7.91 -9.03 -8.31
CA LEU A 115 -6.62 -8.37 -8.14
C LEU A 115 -5.65 -9.19 -7.27
N GLU A 116 -6.18 -10.20 -6.58
CA GLU A 116 -5.40 -11.05 -5.70
C GLU A 116 -4.51 -12.02 -6.48
N MET A 117 -3.37 -12.34 -5.90
CA MET A 117 -2.48 -13.39 -6.40
C MET A 117 -3.24 -14.71 -6.58
N ASP A 118 -2.93 -15.45 -7.63
CA ASP A 118 -3.44 -16.81 -7.83
C ASP A 118 -2.82 -17.75 -6.79
N TYR A 119 -3.63 -18.19 -5.84
CA TYR A 119 -3.16 -18.99 -4.71
C TYR A 119 -2.71 -20.41 -5.10
N GLU A 120 -3.25 -21.00 -6.17
CA GLU A 120 -2.79 -22.29 -6.69
C GLU A 120 -1.40 -22.13 -7.29
N LYS A 121 -1.23 -21.16 -8.17
CA LYS A 121 0.09 -20.83 -8.74
C LYS A 121 1.10 -20.38 -7.67
N MET A 122 0.66 -19.67 -6.63
CA MET A 122 1.50 -19.34 -5.49
C MET A 122 2.00 -20.62 -4.78
N ALA A 123 1.11 -21.59 -4.55
CA ALA A 123 1.49 -22.86 -3.92
C ALA A 123 2.46 -23.68 -4.78
N GLU A 124 2.31 -23.64 -6.12
CA GLU A 124 3.22 -24.29 -7.08
C GLU A 124 4.59 -23.62 -7.15
N ALA A 125 4.64 -22.29 -7.00
CA ALA A 125 5.87 -21.50 -7.05
C ALA A 125 6.76 -21.65 -5.82
N ILE A 126 6.25 -22.21 -4.72
CA ILE A 126 7.03 -22.41 -3.47
C ILE A 126 8.09 -23.47 -3.66
N THR A 127 9.34 -23.12 -3.36
CA THR A 127 10.52 -23.99 -3.37
C THR A 127 11.23 -23.97 -2.00
N GLU A 128 12.30 -24.77 -1.83
CA GLU A 128 13.17 -24.73 -0.63
C GLU A 128 13.88 -23.37 -0.45
N LYS A 129 13.97 -22.55 -1.52
CA LYS A 129 14.56 -21.22 -1.51
C LYS A 129 13.58 -20.13 -1.12
N THR A 130 12.28 -20.40 -1.16
CA THR A 130 11.26 -19.41 -0.84
C THR A 130 11.29 -19.04 0.64
N LYS A 131 11.52 -17.76 0.95
CA LYS A 131 11.61 -17.23 2.31
C LYS A 131 10.45 -16.34 2.70
N ALA A 132 9.89 -15.63 1.74
CA ALA A 132 8.75 -14.77 1.97
C ALA A 132 7.76 -14.77 0.78
N ILE A 133 6.53 -14.40 1.08
CA ILE A 133 5.51 -14.03 0.11
C ILE A 133 5.08 -12.60 0.43
N ILE A 134 4.94 -11.78 -0.61
CA ILE A 134 4.44 -10.40 -0.50
C ILE A 134 3.04 -10.35 -1.14
N PRO A 135 1.95 -10.67 -0.41
CA PRO A 135 0.61 -10.36 -0.86
C PRO A 135 0.42 -8.85 -0.90
N VAL A 136 -0.39 -8.37 -1.85
CA VAL A 136 -0.65 -6.94 -2.03
C VAL A 136 -2.13 -6.67 -1.79
N ASP A 137 -2.45 -5.88 -0.78
CA ASP A 137 -3.82 -5.46 -0.44
C ASP A 137 -4.27 -4.31 -1.36
N LEU A 138 -4.37 -4.62 -2.66
CA LEU A 138 -4.60 -3.64 -3.72
C LEU A 138 -5.98 -2.99 -3.60
N ALA A 139 -6.07 -1.71 -3.95
CA ALA A 139 -7.27 -0.88 -3.80
C ALA A 139 -7.76 -0.70 -2.34
N GLY A 140 -7.02 -1.24 -1.37
CA GLY A 140 -7.38 -1.24 0.03
C GLY A 140 -8.20 -2.45 0.47
N ILE A 141 -8.31 -3.46 -0.39
CA ILE A 141 -9.01 -4.72 -0.11
C ILE A 141 -7.99 -5.74 0.40
N PRO A 142 -8.16 -6.30 1.61
CA PRO A 142 -7.28 -7.33 2.12
C PRO A 142 -7.33 -8.60 1.27
N CYS A 143 -6.17 -9.22 1.08
CA CYS A 143 -6.07 -10.56 0.50
C CYS A 143 -6.74 -11.62 1.40
N ASP A 144 -7.05 -12.80 0.86
CA ASP A 144 -7.50 -13.95 1.66
C ASP A 144 -6.33 -14.54 2.46
N TYR A 145 -6.07 -13.92 3.61
CA TYR A 145 -4.96 -14.32 4.48
C TYR A 145 -5.10 -15.74 5.02
N ASP A 146 -6.33 -16.26 5.20
CA ASP A 146 -6.52 -17.63 5.68
C ASP A 146 -6.00 -18.65 4.66
N LYS A 147 -6.29 -18.43 3.36
CA LYS A 147 -5.74 -19.27 2.28
C LYS A 147 -4.23 -19.15 2.18
N ILE A 148 -3.69 -17.92 2.26
CA ILE A 148 -2.24 -17.70 2.20
C ILE A 148 -1.56 -18.45 3.34
N PHE A 149 -2.04 -18.30 4.58
CA PHE A 149 -1.48 -19.00 5.74
C PHE A 149 -1.62 -20.51 5.64
N ALA A 150 -2.77 -21.04 5.19
CA ALA A 150 -2.95 -22.47 5.00
C ALA A 150 -1.96 -23.05 3.99
N ILE A 151 -1.67 -22.33 2.90
CA ILE A 151 -0.69 -22.75 1.90
C ILE A 151 0.72 -22.78 2.47
N VAL A 152 1.19 -21.71 3.11
CA VAL A 152 2.57 -21.68 3.66
C VAL A 152 2.75 -22.70 4.78
N GLU A 153 1.71 -22.96 5.57
CA GLU A 153 1.72 -24.01 6.59
C GLU A 153 1.82 -25.40 5.96
N SER A 154 1.09 -25.67 4.88
CA SER A 154 1.17 -26.96 4.16
C SER A 154 2.54 -27.23 3.54
N LYS A 155 3.28 -26.16 3.20
CA LYS A 155 4.60 -26.20 2.57
C LYS A 155 5.77 -26.02 3.56
N LYS A 156 5.50 -25.93 4.87
CA LYS A 156 6.57 -25.70 5.88
C LYS A 156 7.69 -26.72 5.88
N HIS A 157 7.44 -27.93 5.39
CA HIS A 157 8.47 -28.97 5.26
C HIS A 157 9.60 -28.62 4.27
N LEU A 158 9.36 -27.69 3.34
CA LEU A 158 10.35 -27.14 2.40
C LEU A 158 11.16 -25.99 3.00
N PHE A 159 10.67 -25.38 4.08
CA PHE A 159 11.24 -24.16 4.62
C PHE A 159 12.51 -24.41 5.42
N LYS A 160 13.55 -23.61 5.12
CA LYS A 160 14.82 -23.60 5.85
C LYS A 160 15.08 -22.18 6.34
N PRO A 161 15.12 -21.92 7.66
CA PRO A 161 15.29 -20.56 8.19
C PRO A 161 16.71 -20.04 8.00
N ASN A 162 16.85 -18.74 7.73
CA ASN A 162 18.13 -18.05 7.60
C ASN A 162 18.59 -17.44 8.94
N ASN A 163 17.65 -17.12 9.85
CA ASN A 163 17.96 -16.51 11.14
C ASN A 163 16.93 -16.93 12.22
N GLU A 164 17.12 -16.44 13.45
CA GLU A 164 16.27 -16.81 14.59
C GLU A 164 14.81 -16.32 14.43
N ILE A 165 14.57 -15.19 13.76
CA ILE A 165 13.20 -14.70 13.51
C ILE A 165 12.48 -15.65 12.54
N GLN A 166 13.11 -16.03 11.43
CA GLN A 166 12.53 -17.01 10.50
C GLN A 166 12.33 -18.37 11.19
N LYS A 167 13.26 -18.78 12.05
CA LYS A 167 13.13 -20.02 12.81
C LYS A 167 11.96 -19.98 13.79
N ALA A 168 11.73 -18.85 14.46
CA ALA A 168 10.58 -18.65 15.35
C ALA A 168 9.25 -18.63 14.58
N ILE A 169 9.21 -18.03 13.39
CA ILE A 169 8.04 -18.09 12.48
C ILE A 169 7.78 -19.54 12.03
N GLY A 170 8.82 -20.34 11.80
CA GLY A 170 8.75 -21.77 11.49
C GLY A 170 8.22 -22.14 10.10
N ARG A 171 8.00 -21.15 9.23
CA ARG A 171 7.49 -21.27 7.84
C ARG A 171 7.88 -20.05 7.00
N ILE A 172 7.53 -20.08 5.72
CA ILE A 172 7.66 -18.93 4.83
C ILE A 172 6.92 -17.73 5.44
N ALA A 173 7.60 -16.59 5.55
CA ALA A 173 7.06 -15.37 6.14
C ALA A 173 6.06 -14.68 5.19
N ILE A 174 5.00 -14.09 5.74
CA ILE A 174 4.06 -13.26 5.01
C ILE A 174 4.37 -11.80 5.29
N CYS A 175 4.84 -11.08 4.26
CA CYS A 175 5.20 -9.67 4.32
C CYS A 175 4.19 -8.85 3.48
N ALA A 176 3.07 -8.45 4.08
CA ALA A 176 2.00 -7.77 3.35
C ALA A 176 2.44 -6.38 2.86
N ASP A 177 2.25 -6.14 1.56
CA ASP A 177 2.24 -4.80 0.99
C ASP A 177 0.82 -4.22 1.13
N ALA A 178 0.61 -3.51 2.22
CA ALA A 178 -0.65 -2.86 2.56
C ALA A 178 -0.61 -1.34 2.26
N ALA A 179 0.17 -0.94 1.24
CA ALA A 179 0.30 0.47 0.84
C ALA A 179 -1.05 1.15 0.56
N HIS A 180 -2.08 0.38 0.27
CA HIS A 180 -3.44 0.84 0.04
C HIS A 180 -4.39 0.56 1.21
N ALA A 181 -4.01 -0.25 2.20
CA ALA A 181 -4.94 -0.88 3.13
C ALA A 181 -4.84 -0.38 4.59
N PHE A 182 -4.21 0.78 4.84
CA PHE A 182 -4.25 1.37 6.19
C PHE A 182 -5.70 1.65 6.59
N GLY A 183 -6.14 1.08 7.71
CA GLY A 183 -7.53 1.15 8.19
C GLY A 183 -8.46 0.02 7.71
N ALA A 184 -8.03 -0.82 6.76
CA ALA A 184 -8.76 -2.02 6.38
C ALA A 184 -8.75 -3.08 7.50
N SER A 185 -9.71 -4.03 7.42
CA SER A 185 -9.78 -5.16 8.34
C SER A 185 -10.12 -6.47 7.65
N TRP A 186 -9.56 -7.56 8.15
CA TRP A 186 -9.81 -8.96 7.76
C TRP A 186 -10.37 -9.72 8.96
N LYS A 187 -11.59 -10.24 8.85
CA LYS A 187 -12.30 -10.99 9.91
C LYS A 187 -12.25 -10.30 11.26
N GLY A 188 -12.53 -8.99 11.26
CA GLY A 188 -12.56 -8.14 12.45
C GLY A 188 -11.19 -7.69 12.98
N ARG A 189 -10.09 -8.17 12.42
CA ARG A 189 -8.72 -7.75 12.78
C ARG A 189 -8.20 -6.67 11.84
N LYS A 190 -7.51 -5.68 12.36
CA LYS A 190 -6.84 -4.65 11.54
C LYS A 190 -5.75 -5.27 10.67
N VAL A 191 -5.64 -4.85 9.41
CA VAL A 191 -4.68 -5.39 8.44
C VAL A 191 -3.24 -5.40 8.99
N GLY A 192 -2.84 -4.39 9.73
CA GLY A 192 -1.51 -4.31 10.35
C GLY A 192 -1.18 -5.40 11.38
N SER A 193 -2.18 -6.19 11.84
CA SER A 193 -2.01 -7.29 12.81
C SER A 193 -2.23 -8.67 12.20
N VAL A 194 -2.47 -8.78 10.88
CA VAL A 194 -2.83 -10.06 10.24
C VAL A 194 -1.61 -10.80 9.71
N ALA A 195 -0.79 -10.18 8.89
CA ALA A 195 0.44 -10.77 8.34
C ALA A 195 1.58 -10.81 9.37
N ASP A 196 2.68 -11.51 9.07
CA ASP A 196 3.86 -11.53 9.94
C ASP A 196 4.47 -10.13 10.02
N PHE A 197 4.64 -9.46 8.86
CA PHE A 197 5.00 -8.06 8.73
C PHE A 197 4.04 -7.37 7.77
N THR A 198 3.70 -6.11 8.04
CA THR A 198 2.80 -5.31 7.19
C THR A 198 3.39 -3.93 6.96
N SER A 199 3.57 -3.55 5.70
CA SER A 199 4.12 -2.25 5.31
C SER A 199 3.03 -1.35 4.73
N PHE A 200 2.91 -0.12 5.28
CA PHE A 200 1.96 0.91 4.87
C PHE A 200 2.65 2.08 4.19
N SER A 201 1.97 2.69 3.23
CA SER A 201 2.42 3.91 2.56
C SER A 201 1.64 5.13 3.06
N PHE A 202 2.38 6.21 3.31
CA PHE A 202 1.83 7.52 3.62
C PHE A 202 2.29 8.57 2.59
N HIS A 203 2.53 8.12 1.35
CA HIS A 203 2.77 9.01 0.21
C HIS A 203 1.58 9.95 -0.02
N ALA A 204 1.82 11.10 -0.68
CA ALA A 204 0.84 12.18 -0.87
C ALA A 204 -0.53 11.74 -1.43
N VAL A 205 -0.58 10.69 -2.25
CA VAL A 205 -1.83 10.18 -2.86
C VAL A 205 -2.56 9.15 -2.01
N LYS A 206 -2.04 8.76 -0.84
CA LYS A 206 -2.65 7.73 0.02
C LYS A 206 -3.77 8.30 0.90
N ASN A 207 -4.59 7.41 1.43
CA ASN A 207 -5.72 7.78 2.28
C ASN A 207 -5.31 8.60 3.50
N LEU A 208 -4.20 8.21 4.15
CA LEU A 208 -3.49 8.98 5.15
C LEU A 208 -2.14 9.37 4.55
N THR A 209 -1.77 10.63 4.65
CA THR A 209 -0.50 11.10 4.11
C THR A 209 0.40 11.75 5.16
N THR A 210 1.71 11.60 4.96
CA THR A 210 2.76 12.40 5.59
C THR A 210 3.61 13.14 4.55
N ALA A 211 3.06 13.40 3.34
CA ALA A 211 3.73 13.80 2.11
C ALA A 211 4.57 12.64 1.55
N GLU A 212 5.64 12.27 2.20
CA GLU A 212 6.40 11.04 2.05
C GLU A 212 6.45 10.32 3.40
N GLY A 213 6.33 8.99 3.39
CA GLY A 213 6.42 8.20 4.60
C GLY A 213 5.84 6.80 4.45
N GLY A 214 6.03 6.02 5.49
CA GLY A 214 5.45 4.70 5.65
C GLY A 214 5.56 4.22 7.09
N ALA A 215 4.88 3.13 7.38
CA ALA A 215 5.01 2.42 8.66
C ALA A 215 5.15 0.92 8.42
N LEU A 216 5.94 0.27 9.24
CA LEU A 216 6.03 -1.17 9.35
C LEU A 216 5.44 -1.60 10.69
N THR A 217 4.49 -2.52 10.64
CA THR A 217 3.94 -3.22 11.80
C THR A 217 4.22 -4.71 11.69
N TRP A 218 4.16 -5.43 12.81
CA TRP A 218 4.33 -6.87 12.84
C TRP A 218 3.49 -7.47 13.97
N ARG A 219 3.11 -8.72 13.80
CA ARG A 219 2.45 -9.48 14.85
C ARG A 219 3.48 -10.05 15.83
N ASN A 220 3.04 -10.40 17.03
CA ASN A 220 3.90 -11.06 17.99
C ASN A 220 4.42 -12.40 17.45
N ILE A 221 5.73 -12.61 17.53
CA ILE A 221 6.42 -13.82 17.13
C ILE A 221 6.89 -14.51 18.42
N GLU A 222 6.43 -15.74 18.64
CA GLU A 222 6.74 -16.48 19.87
C GLU A 222 8.26 -16.64 20.04
N GLY A 223 8.76 -16.27 21.21
CA GLY A 223 10.19 -16.33 21.54
C GLY A 223 11.06 -15.17 21.01
N ILE A 224 10.48 -14.17 20.34
CA ILE A 224 11.17 -12.96 19.88
C ILE A 224 10.56 -11.74 20.60
N ASP A 225 11.43 -10.92 21.20
CA ASP A 225 11.02 -9.68 21.85
C ASP A 225 10.71 -8.61 20.78
N ASN A 226 9.52 -7.98 20.87
CA ASN A 226 9.14 -6.87 19.98
C ASN A 226 10.05 -5.66 20.12
N GLU A 227 10.66 -5.42 21.28
CA GLU A 227 11.66 -4.37 21.49
C GLU A 227 12.94 -4.63 20.71
N ASP A 228 13.36 -5.89 20.59
CA ASP A 228 14.55 -6.25 19.81
C ASP A 228 14.29 -6.02 18.30
N ILE A 229 13.12 -6.40 17.80
CA ILE A 229 12.70 -6.11 16.41
C ILE A 229 12.69 -4.60 16.18
N TYR A 230 12.03 -3.85 17.06
CA TYR A 230 11.93 -2.39 16.96
C TYR A 230 13.31 -1.73 16.99
N HIS A 231 14.18 -2.11 17.92
CA HIS A 231 15.53 -1.58 18.03
C HIS A 231 16.37 -1.89 16.78
N GLN A 232 16.29 -3.12 16.25
CA GLN A 232 17.00 -3.50 15.04
C GLN A 232 16.54 -2.70 13.82
N LEU A 233 15.23 -2.46 13.68
CA LEU A 233 14.68 -1.62 12.61
C LEU A 233 15.12 -0.15 12.74
N GLN A 234 15.24 0.36 13.95
CA GLN A 234 15.81 1.69 14.20
C GLN A 234 17.28 1.76 13.80
N LEU A 235 18.09 0.76 14.16
CA LEU A 235 19.49 0.67 13.74
C LEU A 235 19.60 0.66 12.21
N PHE A 236 18.80 -0.16 11.52
CA PHE A 236 18.77 -0.21 10.05
C PHE A 236 18.45 1.14 9.43
N SER A 237 17.49 1.87 9.98
CA SER A 237 17.01 3.13 9.42
C SER A 237 17.89 4.34 9.72
N LEU A 238 18.90 4.21 10.61
CA LEU A 238 19.68 5.33 11.16
C LEU A 238 21.18 5.07 11.18
N HIS A 239 21.74 4.57 10.06
CA HIS A 239 23.17 4.27 9.89
C HIS A 239 23.74 3.30 10.92
N GLY A 240 22.94 2.51 11.60
CA GLY A 240 23.38 1.62 12.68
C GLY A 240 23.80 2.34 13.97
N GLN A 241 23.40 3.59 14.15
CA GLN A 241 23.72 4.34 15.37
C GLN A 241 23.01 3.75 16.58
N SER A 242 23.77 3.40 17.63
CA SER A 242 23.25 2.86 18.88
C SER A 242 22.43 3.84 19.72
N LYS A 243 22.46 5.13 19.41
CA LYS A 243 21.66 6.18 20.02
C LYS A 243 21.06 7.10 18.96
N ASP A 244 19.77 7.31 19.00
CA ASP A 244 19.10 8.31 18.17
C ASP A 244 19.35 9.76 18.69
N ALA A 245 18.82 10.75 17.97
CA ALA A 245 19.00 12.15 18.35
C ALA A 245 18.39 12.47 19.73
N LEU A 246 17.27 11.81 20.08
CA LEU A 246 16.58 12.03 21.35
C LEU A 246 17.40 11.46 22.53
N ALA A 247 17.99 10.27 22.39
CA ALA A 247 18.87 9.68 23.40
C ALA A 247 20.14 10.50 23.63
N LYS A 248 20.64 11.22 22.62
CA LYS A 248 21.83 12.07 22.71
C LYS A 248 21.62 13.39 23.48
N THR A 249 20.37 13.76 23.82
CA THR A 249 20.09 14.98 24.60
C THR A 249 20.42 14.85 26.10
N GLN A 250 20.66 13.64 26.60
CA GLN A 250 21.08 13.45 27.98
C GLN A 250 22.50 13.99 28.20
N LEU A 251 22.73 14.61 29.35
CA LEU A 251 24.04 15.15 29.72
C LEU A 251 25.14 14.10 29.62
N GLY A 252 26.18 14.35 28.84
CA GLY A 252 27.31 13.45 28.63
C GLY A 252 27.05 12.29 27.64
N ALA A 253 25.88 12.25 26.97
CA ALA A 253 25.49 11.15 26.07
C ALA A 253 26.00 11.29 24.62
N TRP A 254 27.11 12.02 24.39
CA TRP A 254 27.66 12.23 23.04
C TRP A 254 28.21 10.96 22.39
N GLU A 255 28.71 10.01 23.20
CA GLU A 255 29.32 8.78 22.71
C GLU A 255 28.25 7.81 22.21
N TYR A 256 28.44 7.31 21.00
CA TYR A 256 27.61 6.29 20.36
C TYR A 256 28.50 5.36 19.54
N ASP A 257 27.96 4.20 19.20
CA ASP A 257 28.63 3.20 18.37
C ASP A 257 27.84 3.00 17.06
N ILE A 258 28.51 2.58 15.99
CA ILE A 258 27.93 2.16 14.72
C ILE A 258 27.94 0.64 14.68
N LYS A 259 26.78 0.02 14.89
CA LYS A 259 26.63 -1.44 14.94
C LYS A 259 26.70 -2.10 13.56
N GLY A 260 26.50 -1.33 12.49
CA GLY A 260 26.62 -1.78 11.12
C GLY A 260 26.46 -0.63 10.12
N PRO A 261 27.03 -0.75 8.90
CA PRO A 261 26.96 0.31 7.87
C PRO A 261 25.62 0.24 7.13
N TRP A 262 24.53 0.55 7.85
CA TRP A 262 23.17 0.44 7.33
C TRP A 262 22.64 1.77 6.76
N TYR A 263 21.34 1.89 6.59
CA TYR A 263 20.66 2.88 5.76
C TYR A 263 20.35 4.17 6.51
N LYS A 264 19.88 5.17 5.77
CA LYS A 264 19.29 6.41 6.29
C LYS A 264 17.90 6.59 5.67
N CYS A 265 16.88 6.05 6.32
CA CYS A 265 15.50 6.05 5.85
C CYS A 265 14.46 6.30 6.96
N ASN A 266 14.89 6.96 8.04
CA ASN A 266 14.02 7.34 9.16
C ASN A 266 12.98 8.41 8.75
N MET A 267 11.84 8.41 9.42
CA MET A 267 10.86 9.51 9.34
C MET A 267 11.33 10.71 10.18
N THR A 268 10.94 11.92 9.75
CA THR A 268 11.22 13.16 10.48
C THR A 268 10.00 13.62 11.27
N ASP A 269 10.18 14.41 12.33
CA ASP A 269 9.08 14.97 13.13
C ASP A 269 8.19 15.93 12.35
N ILE A 270 8.70 16.59 11.31
CA ILE A 270 7.89 17.41 10.41
C ILE A 270 6.83 16.54 9.72
N LEU A 271 7.25 15.41 9.12
CA LEU A 271 6.35 14.47 8.44
C LEU A 271 5.44 13.75 9.43
N ALA A 272 5.98 13.38 10.59
CA ALA A 272 5.20 12.76 11.65
C ALA A 272 4.11 13.71 12.19
N GLY A 273 4.35 15.02 12.23
CA GLY A 273 3.35 16.03 12.59
C GLY A 273 2.14 15.98 11.63
N VAL A 274 2.40 15.95 10.33
CA VAL A 274 1.32 15.74 9.33
C VAL A 274 0.54 14.46 9.63
N GLY A 275 1.25 13.35 9.86
CA GLY A 275 0.64 12.04 10.16
C GLY A 275 -0.21 12.03 11.42
N LEU A 276 0.21 12.74 12.47
CA LEU A 276 -0.55 12.86 13.73
C LEU A 276 -1.88 13.59 13.52
N ALA A 277 -1.87 14.69 12.77
CA ALA A 277 -3.08 15.43 12.42
C ALA A 277 -4.02 14.58 11.53
N GLN A 278 -3.48 13.96 10.48
CA GLN A 278 -4.22 13.05 9.59
C GLN A 278 -4.90 11.92 10.39
N LEU A 279 -4.14 11.25 11.25
CA LEU A 279 -4.65 10.11 12.04
C LEU A 279 -5.77 10.53 12.99
N SER A 280 -5.77 11.77 13.50
CA SER A 280 -6.82 12.27 14.41
C SER A 280 -8.21 12.37 13.76
N ARG A 281 -8.28 12.48 12.42
CA ARG A 281 -9.52 12.58 11.63
C ARG A 281 -9.74 11.41 10.67
N TYR A 282 -8.87 10.40 10.74
CA TYR A 282 -8.80 9.34 9.74
C TYR A 282 -10.07 8.47 9.63
N GLU A 283 -10.74 8.18 10.74
CA GLU A 283 -12.01 7.43 10.73
C GLU A 283 -13.10 8.14 9.91
N GLY A 284 -13.19 9.46 10.02
CA GLY A 284 -14.09 10.27 9.18
C GLY A 284 -13.73 10.23 7.70
N MET A 285 -12.42 10.19 7.39
CA MET A 285 -11.95 10.06 6.01
C MET A 285 -12.29 8.68 5.42
N LEU A 286 -12.18 7.61 6.19
CA LEU A 286 -12.61 6.26 5.77
C LEU A 286 -14.12 6.19 5.55
N ALA A 287 -14.92 6.78 6.45
CA ALA A 287 -16.37 6.86 6.31
C ALA A 287 -16.78 7.58 5.02
N ARG A 288 -16.16 8.74 4.72
CA ARG A 288 -16.45 9.49 3.48
C ARG A 288 -16.11 8.69 2.23
N ARG A 289 -14.99 7.97 2.19
CA ARG A 289 -14.62 7.10 1.07
C ARG A 289 -15.65 5.98 0.87
N LYS A 290 -16.14 5.39 1.95
CA LYS A 290 -17.20 4.37 1.91
C LYS A 290 -18.48 4.92 1.29
N GLU A 291 -18.93 6.10 1.71
CA GLU A 291 -20.10 6.76 1.13
C GLU A 291 -19.98 6.96 -0.40
N ILE A 292 -18.81 7.41 -0.86
CA ILE A 292 -18.57 7.60 -2.30
C ILE A 292 -18.60 6.26 -3.04
N ILE A 293 -17.96 5.21 -2.49
CA ILE A 293 -17.96 3.86 -3.07
C ILE A 293 -19.40 3.34 -3.20
N GLU A 294 -20.21 3.46 -2.16
CA GLU A 294 -21.60 3.02 -2.17
C GLU A 294 -22.44 3.78 -3.22
N LYS A 295 -22.18 5.08 -3.42
CA LYS A 295 -22.81 5.85 -4.49
C LYS A 295 -22.42 5.35 -5.88
N TYR A 296 -21.13 5.09 -6.12
CA TYR A 296 -20.62 4.53 -7.37
C TYR A 296 -21.18 3.14 -7.65
N ASP A 297 -21.17 2.23 -6.66
CA ASP A 297 -21.68 0.87 -6.79
C ASP A 297 -23.17 0.88 -7.18
N ASN A 298 -23.99 1.72 -6.53
CA ASN A 298 -25.39 1.87 -6.84
C ASN A 298 -25.62 2.40 -8.26
N ALA A 299 -24.84 3.39 -8.70
CA ALA A 299 -24.96 3.99 -10.01
C ALA A 299 -24.54 3.06 -11.15
N PHE A 300 -23.46 2.28 -10.94
CA PHE A 300 -22.86 1.46 -12.00
C PHE A 300 -23.40 0.03 -12.05
N LYS A 301 -24.22 -0.38 -11.08
CA LYS A 301 -24.84 -1.71 -11.02
C LYS A 301 -25.56 -2.12 -12.33
N ALA A 302 -26.24 -1.16 -12.96
CA ALA A 302 -26.96 -1.39 -14.21
C ALA A 302 -26.14 -1.11 -15.47
N LEU A 303 -24.90 -0.63 -15.34
CA LEU A 303 -24.06 -0.21 -16.47
C LEU A 303 -23.31 -1.37 -17.15
N GLY A 304 -23.30 -2.55 -16.52
CA GLY A 304 -22.58 -3.73 -17.06
C GLY A 304 -21.07 -3.71 -16.85
N VAL A 305 -20.54 -2.77 -16.08
CA VAL A 305 -19.14 -2.73 -15.69
C VAL A 305 -18.90 -3.60 -14.45
N LYS A 306 -17.71 -4.19 -14.37
CA LYS A 306 -17.25 -4.91 -13.17
C LYS A 306 -16.63 -3.93 -12.20
N THR A 307 -16.99 -3.99 -10.94
CA THR A 307 -16.40 -3.24 -9.83
C THR A 307 -15.84 -4.19 -8.79
N LEU A 308 -15.02 -3.68 -7.87
CA LEU A 308 -14.52 -4.44 -6.73
C LEU A 308 -15.57 -4.43 -5.61
N ASN A 309 -15.68 -5.55 -4.89
CA ASN A 309 -16.48 -5.58 -3.67
C ASN A 309 -15.61 -5.08 -2.50
N HIS A 310 -15.85 -3.85 -2.05
CA HIS A 310 -15.04 -3.23 -1.00
C HIS A 310 -15.45 -3.65 0.41
N TYR A 311 -16.67 -4.13 0.62
CA TYR A 311 -17.19 -4.42 1.95
C TYR A 311 -17.98 -5.73 1.94
N THR A 312 -17.55 -6.67 2.77
CA THR A 312 -18.18 -7.98 2.96
C THR A 312 -18.29 -8.29 4.44
N ASP A 313 -18.87 -9.44 4.77
CA ASP A 313 -18.89 -9.95 6.15
C ASP A 313 -17.48 -10.38 6.63
N GLU A 314 -16.57 -10.68 5.70
CA GLU A 314 -15.20 -11.13 6.04
C GLU A 314 -14.21 -9.97 6.11
N TYR A 315 -14.37 -8.93 5.30
CA TYR A 315 -13.43 -7.80 5.27
C TYR A 315 -14.09 -6.45 5.06
N GLN A 316 -13.40 -5.43 5.52
CA GLN A 316 -13.72 -4.03 5.26
C GLN A 316 -12.50 -3.37 4.61
N SER A 317 -12.69 -2.84 3.40
CA SER A 317 -11.66 -2.11 2.66
C SER A 317 -11.39 -0.74 3.28
N SER A 318 -10.17 -0.23 3.08
CA SER A 318 -9.86 1.18 3.34
C SER A 318 -10.44 2.14 2.27
N GLY A 319 -10.98 1.60 1.16
CA GLY A 319 -11.53 2.40 0.08
C GLY A 319 -10.48 3.28 -0.62
N HIS A 320 -9.29 2.73 -0.92
CA HIS A 320 -8.22 3.55 -1.50
C HIS A 320 -8.44 3.87 -2.97
N LEU A 321 -8.79 2.89 -3.80
CA LEU A 321 -9.04 3.06 -5.23
C LEU A 321 -10.42 2.50 -5.60
N TYR A 322 -11.08 3.13 -6.55
CA TYR A 322 -12.30 2.61 -7.16
C TYR A 322 -12.02 2.20 -8.61
N LEU A 323 -11.80 0.90 -8.80
CA LEU A 323 -11.50 0.31 -10.10
C LEU A 323 -12.78 -0.16 -10.77
N THR A 324 -12.90 0.13 -12.06
CA THR A 324 -13.96 -0.40 -12.93
C THR A 324 -13.33 -1.18 -14.07
N ARG A 325 -13.98 -2.25 -14.53
CA ARG A 325 -13.59 -2.98 -15.72
C ARG A 325 -14.74 -3.02 -16.70
N ILE A 326 -14.49 -2.63 -17.92
CA ILE A 326 -15.44 -2.70 -19.03
C ILE A 326 -15.04 -3.91 -19.86
N LEU A 327 -15.76 -5.04 -19.69
CA LEU A 327 -15.39 -6.28 -20.35
C LEU A 327 -15.54 -6.14 -21.87
N ASN A 328 -14.69 -6.87 -22.61
CA ASN A 328 -14.69 -6.97 -24.08
C ASN A 328 -14.31 -5.69 -24.84
N ILE A 329 -13.82 -4.64 -24.17
CA ILE A 329 -13.21 -3.50 -24.85
C ILE A 329 -11.73 -3.72 -25.12
N SER A 330 -11.19 -3.08 -26.17
CA SER A 330 -9.76 -3.10 -26.44
C SER A 330 -9.00 -2.07 -25.59
N LEU A 331 -7.67 -2.18 -25.60
CA LEU A 331 -6.79 -1.20 -24.95
C LEU A 331 -6.99 0.21 -25.50
N GLU A 332 -7.20 0.34 -26.82
CA GLU A 332 -7.45 1.59 -27.53
C GLU A 332 -8.78 2.19 -27.06
N GLN A 333 -9.85 1.40 -27.00
CA GLN A 333 -11.17 1.83 -26.52
C GLN A 333 -11.11 2.30 -25.06
N ARG A 334 -10.39 1.57 -24.20
CA ARG A 334 -10.13 2.01 -22.82
C ARG A 334 -9.44 3.37 -22.80
N GLN A 335 -8.42 3.58 -23.67
CA GLN A 335 -7.70 4.84 -23.76
C GLN A 335 -8.61 5.98 -24.27
N GLU A 336 -9.49 5.72 -25.22
CA GLU A 336 -10.49 6.69 -25.69
C GLU A 336 -11.42 7.12 -24.58
N ILE A 337 -11.90 6.20 -23.74
CA ILE A 337 -12.75 6.50 -22.58
C ILE A 337 -12.00 7.42 -21.61
N ILE A 338 -10.75 7.14 -21.28
CA ILE A 338 -9.93 7.99 -20.40
C ILE A 338 -9.78 9.39 -20.99
N VAL A 339 -9.56 9.52 -22.29
CA VAL A 339 -9.48 10.83 -22.97
C VAL A 339 -10.81 11.58 -22.88
N LYS A 340 -11.94 10.92 -23.16
CA LYS A 340 -13.27 11.55 -23.04
C LYS A 340 -13.59 11.99 -21.61
N MET A 341 -13.17 11.23 -20.61
CA MET A 341 -13.28 11.62 -19.19
C MET A 341 -12.42 12.87 -18.91
N ALA A 342 -11.17 12.89 -19.38
CA ALA A 342 -10.30 14.07 -19.24
C ALA A 342 -10.86 15.30 -19.95
N GLU A 343 -11.46 15.14 -21.14
CA GLU A 343 -12.18 16.22 -21.84
C GLU A 343 -13.38 16.75 -21.05
N ALA A 344 -14.02 15.91 -20.23
CA ALA A 344 -15.05 16.32 -19.27
C ALA A 344 -14.47 16.94 -17.98
N GLY A 345 -13.12 17.05 -17.87
CA GLY A 345 -12.44 17.58 -16.69
C GLY A 345 -12.37 16.61 -15.52
N ILE A 346 -12.41 15.30 -15.77
CA ILE A 346 -12.34 14.24 -14.77
C ILE A 346 -11.04 13.44 -15.01
N ALA A 347 -10.10 13.50 -14.07
CA ALA A 347 -8.86 12.75 -14.16
C ALA A 347 -9.08 11.29 -13.75
N CYS A 348 -8.86 10.36 -14.70
CA CYS A 348 -8.84 8.92 -14.46
C CYS A 348 -7.41 8.37 -14.51
N ASN A 349 -7.22 7.14 -14.01
CA ASN A 349 -5.93 6.47 -14.03
C ASN A 349 -6.11 4.96 -14.33
N VAL A 350 -5.01 4.21 -14.31
CA VAL A 350 -4.98 2.74 -14.45
C VAL A 350 -4.09 2.15 -13.37
N HIS A 351 -4.61 1.23 -12.57
CA HIS A 351 -3.90 0.55 -11.50
C HIS A 351 -4.01 -0.98 -11.65
N TYR A 352 -3.00 -1.62 -12.26
CA TYR A 352 -1.73 -1.10 -12.77
C TYR A 352 -1.42 -1.65 -14.16
N LYS A 353 -0.42 -1.09 -14.85
CA LYS A 353 0.25 -1.82 -15.92
C LYS A 353 1.11 -2.91 -15.26
N PRO A 354 0.92 -4.22 -15.61
CA PRO A 354 1.64 -5.33 -14.99
C PRO A 354 3.15 -5.16 -15.05
N LEU A 355 3.87 -5.56 -13.99
CA LEU A 355 5.31 -5.41 -13.91
C LEU A 355 6.07 -6.12 -15.03
N PRO A 356 5.67 -7.33 -15.50
CA PRO A 356 6.30 -7.99 -16.66
C PRO A 356 6.21 -7.20 -17.98
N MET A 357 5.40 -6.14 -18.04
CA MET A 357 5.35 -5.20 -19.19
C MET A 357 6.25 -3.99 -19.03
N MET A 358 6.93 -3.83 -17.90
CA MET A 358 7.81 -2.70 -17.61
C MET A 358 9.24 -3.04 -17.97
N THR A 359 9.96 -2.07 -18.57
CA THR A 359 11.33 -2.26 -19.10
C THR A 359 12.28 -2.92 -18.13
N ALA A 360 12.25 -2.52 -16.83
CA ALA A 360 13.12 -3.09 -15.82
C ALA A 360 12.93 -4.62 -15.66
N TYR A 361 11.69 -5.07 -15.65
CA TYR A 361 11.34 -6.49 -15.45
C TYR A 361 11.48 -7.32 -16.73
N ILE A 362 11.23 -6.72 -17.91
CA ILE A 362 11.57 -7.35 -19.20
C ILE A 362 13.07 -7.63 -19.28
N ASN A 363 13.90 -6.69 -18.83
CA ASN A 363 15.35 -6.85 -18.80
C ASN A 363 15.82 -7.92 -17.79
N LEU A 364 14.99 -8.23 -16.79
CA LEU A 364 15.19 -9.36 -15.85
C LEU A 364 14.70 -10.71 -16.41
N GLY A 365 14.14 -10.72 -17.64
CA GLY A 365 13.72 -11.94 -18.32
C GLY A 365 12.24 -12.30 -18.15
N PHE A 366 11.41 -11.43 -17.59
CA PHE A 366 9.96 -11.68 -17.48
C PHE A 366 9.23 -11.34 -18.79
N ASP A 367 8.24 -12.18 -19.14
CA ASP A 367 7.35 -11.94 -20.29
C ASP A 367 5.89 -11.91 -19.82
N ILE A 368 5.12 -10.90 -20.22
CA ILE A 368 3.70 -10.77 -19.88
C ILE A 368 2.84 -11.96 -20.34
N LYS A 369 3.28 -12.71 -21.35
CA LYS A 369 2.59 -13.90 -21.84
C LYS A 369 2.44 -14.99 -20.77
N ASP A 370 3.32 -15.00 -19.76
CA ASP A 370 3.26 -15.94 -18.64
C ASP A 370 2.22 -15.52 -17.58
N TYR A 371 1.65 -14.30 -17.71
CA TYR A 371 0.72 -13.68 -16.76
C TYR A 371 -0.56 -13.19 -17.45
N PRO A 372 -1.35 -14.09 -18.09
CA PRO A 372 -2.47 -13.70 -18.94
C PRO A 372 -3.60 -13.01 -18.17
N ASN A 373 -3.85 -13.36 -16.91
CA ASN A 373 -4.89 -12.73 -16.10
C ASN A 373 -4.51 -11.28 -15.72
N SER A 374 -3.24 -11.04 -15.42
CA SER A 374 -2.72 -9.68 -15.17
C SER A 374 -2.85 -8.80 -16.42
N TYR A 375 -2.57 -9.35 -17.60
CA TYR A 375 -2.77 -8.64 -18.86
C TYR A 375 -4.25 -8.32 -19.13
N GLU A 376 -5.13 -9.32 -18.97
CA GLU A 376 -6.58 -9.14 -19.15
C GLU A 376 -7.14 -8.09 -18.19
N GLN A 377 -6.67 -8.07 -16.93
CA GLN A 377 -7.05 -7.08 -15.96
C GLN A 377 -6.65 -5.67 -16.41
N PHE A 378 -5.44 -5.49 -16.92
CA PHE A 378 -4.89 -4.21 -17.36
C PHE A 378 -5.60 -3.64 -18.59
N VAL A 379 -5.99 -4.49 -19.56
CA VAL A 379 -6.50 -4.04 -20.87
C VAL A 379 -7.75 -3.16 -20.73
N ASN A 380 -8.64 -3.47 -19.80
CA ASN A 380 -9.97 -2.87 -19.72
C ASN A 380 -10.29 -2.22 -18.35
N GLU A 381 -9.26 -2.00 -17.52
CA GLU A 381 -9.40 -1.36 -16.22
C GLU A 381 -9.30 0.17 -16.36
N ILE A 382 -10.19 0.87 -15.65
CA ILE A 382 -10.17 2.32 -15.44
C ILE A 382 -10.42 2.60 -13.96
N THR A 383 -9.50 3.34 -13.33
CA THR A 383 -9.67 3.81 -11.95
C THR A 383 -10.28 5.20 -11.95
N LEU A 384 -11.41 5.35 -11.29
CA LEU A 384 -12.12 6.62 -11.10
C LEU A 384 -11.59 7.41 -9.90
N PRO A 385 -11.76 8.75 -9.85
CA PRO A 385 -11.42 9.56 -8.70
C PRO A 385 -12.13 9.07 -7.44
N LEU A 386 -11.38 8.88 -6.35
CA LEU A 386 -11.91 8.52 -5.04
C LEU A 386 -11.05 9.19 -3.96
N HIS A 387 -11.52 10.30 -3.41
CA HIS A 387 -10.85 11.03 -2.34
C HIS A 387 -11.83 11.87 -1.52
N THR A 388 -11.45 12.23 -0.32
CA THR A 388 -12.31 12.94 0.65
C THR A 388 -12.63 14.39 0.29
N CYS A 389 -11.86 14.99 -0.64
CA CYS A 389 -12.13 16.33 -1.14
C CYS A 389 -13.26 16.39 -2.20
N LEU A 390 -13.80 15.23 -2.65
CA LEU A 390 -14.95 15.22 -3.57
C LEU A 390 -16.21 15.65 -2.84
N THR A 391 -16.90 16.66 -3.39
CA THR A 391 -18.27 17.00 -2.97
C THR A 391 -19.26 15.97 -3.52
N ASP A 392 -20.49 15.99 -3.02
CA ASP A 392 -21.54 15.11 -3.55
C ASP A 392 -21.87 15.45 -5.02
N GLU A 393 -21.83 16.73 -5.37
CA GLU A 393 -22.03 17.20 -6.74
C GLU A 393 -20.86 16.77 -7.67
N ASP A 394 -19.64 16.65 -7.15
CA ASP A 394 -18.51 16.11 -7.94
C ASP A 394 -18.72 14.62 -8.20
N VAL A 395 -19.14 13.86 -7.19
CA VAL A 395 -19.46 12.43 -7.32
C VAL A 395 -20.56 12.20 -8.33
N ASP A 396 -21.66 12.97 -8.25
CA ASP A 396 -22.78 12.88 -9.19
C ASP A 396 -22.34 13.25 -10.62
N TYR A 397 -21.48 14.26 -10.78
CA TYR A 397 -20.92 14.65 -12.07
C TYR A 397 -20.01 13.56 -12.68
N ILE A 398 -19.19 12.89 -11.86
CA ILE A 398 -18.39 11.74 -12.30
C ILE A 398 -19.31 10.61 -12.77
N ILE A 399 -20.34 10.27 -12.00
CA ILE A 399 -21.32 9.21 -12.32
C ILE A 399 -22.00 9.48 -13.65
N GLU A 400 -22.51 10.70 -13.85
CA GLU A 400 -23.20 11.10 -15.07
C GLU A 400 -22.31 10.95 -16.30
N ASN A 401 -21.12 11.54 -16.26
CA ASN A 401 -20.18 11.53 -17.40
C ASN A 401 -19.65 10.12 -17.68
N TYR A 402 -19.23 9.37 -16.64
CA TYR A 402 -18.76 8.01 -16.82
C TYR A 402 -19.85 7.12 -17.42
N THR A 403 -21.07 7.18 -16.90
CA THR A 403 -22.20 6.42 -17.42
C THR A 403 -22.50 6.76 -18.88
N ARG A 404 -22.54 8.06 -19.23
CA ARG A 404 -22.76 8.50 -20.60
C ARG A 404 -21.69 8.00 -21.57
N ILE A 405 -20.43 8.13 -21.18
CA ILE A 405 -19.30 7.75 -22.05
C ILE A 405 -19.23 6.23 -22.20
N VAL A 406 -19.34 5.46 -21.11
CA VAL A 406 -19.25 3.98 -21.14
C VAL A 406 -20.38 3.36 -21.98
N LYS A 407 -21.58 3.93 -21.97
CA LYS A 407 -22.71 3.47 -22.81
C LYS A 407 -22.42 3.46 -24.32
N GLU A 408 -21.38 4.14 -24.78
CA GLU A 408 -20.95 4.10 -26.18
C GLU A 408 -20.16 2.82 -26.52
N TYR A 409 -19.74 2.02 -25.50
CA TYR A 409 -18.83 0.88 -25.63
C TYR A 409 -19.41 -0.44 -25.09
N VAL A 410 -20.57 -0.42 -24.40
CA VAL A 410 -21.23 -1.59 -23.82
C VAL A 410 -22.59 -1.88 -24.48
#